data_6feb50c68c08076e1edffd4223a4eff2
#
_entry.id   6feb50c68c08076e1edffd4223a4eff2
#
_cell.length_a   1.000
_cell.length_b   1.000
_cell.length_c   1.000
_cell.angle_alpha   90.00
_cell.angle_beta   90.00
_cell.angle_gamma   90.00
#
_symmetry.space_group_name_H-M   'P 1'
#
loop_
_entity.id
_entity.type
_entity.pdbx_description
1 polymer ?
#
loop_
_entity_poly.entity_id
_entity_poly.type
_entity_poly.pdbx_seq_one_letter_code
_entity_poly.pdbx_strand_id
1 'polypeptide(L)'
;MKDIEEINEKIKRGDAVILTAEEVVKMAKESSVKEVAQKVDVVTTATFAPMCSSGAFINFGHTTPPMRMEKIELSGVEVYGGLAAVDGYIGATQESKDDKTFGGAHLIESLIRGEDLYLKAFGKGTDCYPRKEFDGYVNRDMINDFFLFNPRNAYQNYAAATNGSEKIIYTYMGKLLPHFGNVTYSTSGELSPLLKDPNLLTIGLGTRIFLCGGVGYVVWPGTQFKNDVKTNKHGIPLNGSRTLAVVGDAKKMNPRYIRAAYFKNYGVTIFIGIGVPIPVLDEEIAYYVSRSNEDIETELEDYGRWDKPVIGRYNYAQLRSGWIEIDGEKVKTSSLSSLTMAREIASELKDWIQDGNFLLTKPVELFNEKRSVKKLTKKLEKSEYSTKTSELLCVNCGACISLCGSDALTFVDGKFGFDKEKCTLCGLCSDACPVGVTLPPDA
;
A
#
# COMPACT_ATOMS: atom_id res chain seq x y z
N MET A 1 20.19 17.05 19.62
CA MET A 1 19.37 16.31 18.66
C MET A 1 19.84 14.88 18.73
N LYS A 2 18.98 13.93 19.05
CA LYS A 2 19.32 12.50 19.03
C LYS A 2 19.35 12.05 17.57
N ASP A 3 20.05 10.95 17.26
CA ASP A 3 19.94 10.31 15.96
C ASP A 3 19.45 8.84 16.08
N ILE A 4 19.12 8.23 14.95
CA ILE A 4 18.52 6.89 14.92
C ILE A 4 19.59 5.84 15.31
N GLU A 5 20.83 6.03 14.96
CA GLU A 5 21.95 5.14 15.32
C GLU A 5 22.18 5.15 16.83
N GLU A 6 22.17 6.33 17.46
CA GLU A 6 22.26 6.47 18.93
C GLU A 6 21.09 5.77 19.64
N ILE A 7 19.85 5.94 19.13
CA ILE A 7 18.68 5.26 19.67
C ILE A 7 18.81 3.74 19.52
N ASN A 8 19.27 3.24 18.38
CA ASN A 8 19.48 1.82 18.15
C ASN A 8 20.52 1.23 19.10
N GLU A 9 21.59 1.97 19.42
CA GLU A 9 22.57 1.51 20.43
C GLU A 9 21.95 1.43 21.83
N LYS A 10 21.07 2.36 22.20
CA LYS A 10 20.30 2.28 23.45
C LYS A 10 19.37 1.06 23.47
N ILE A 11 18.66 0.79 22.35
CA ILE A 11 17.80 -0.39 22.21
C ILE A 11 18.61 -1.67 22.45
N LYS A 12 19.76 -1.82 21.80
CA LYS A 12 20.63 -3.00 21.95
C LYS A 12 21.13 -3.21 23.40
N ARG A 13 21.30 -2.13 24.15
CA ARG A 13 21.71 -2.19 25.57
C ARG A 13 20.56 -2.34 26.55
N GLY A 14 19.30 -2.21 26.09
CA GLY A 14 18.11 -2.19 26.95
C GLY A 14 17.90 -0.88 27.70
N ASP A 15 18.55 0.23 27.28
CA ASP A 15 18.49 1.54 27.94
C ASP A 15 17.48 2.48 27.29
N ALA A 16 16.90 2.12 26.13
CA ALA A 16 15.97 2.97 25.38
C ALA A 16 14.65 3.14 26.12
N VAL A 17 14.17 4.37 26.19
CA VAL A 17 12.82 4.68 26.73
C VAL A 17 11.81 4.65 25.60
N ILE A 18 10.97 3.61 25.61
CA ILE A 18 9.98 3.34 24.56
C ILE A 18 8.58 3.45 25.16
N LEU A 19 7.77 4.33 24.61
CA LEU A 19 6.39 4.55 25.04
C LEU A 19 5.42 4.32 23.89
N THR A 20 4.21 3.87 24.19
CA THR A 20 3.10 3.93 23.23
C THR A 20 2.63 5.37 23.04
N ALA A 21 1.90 5.63 21.96
CA ALA A 21 1.34 6.95 21.69
C ALA A 21 0.40 7.45 22.79
N GLU A 22 -0.34 6.57 23.47
CA GLU A 22 -1.20 6.93 24.60
C GLU A 22 -0.38 7.23 25.87
N GLU A 23 0.69 6.47 26.14
CA GLU A 23 1.60 6.70 27.27
C GLU A 23 2.34 8.04 27.13
N VAL A 24 2.83 8.38 25.94
CA VAL A 24 3.52 9.67 25.74
C VAL A 24 2.58 10.86 25.87
N VAL A 25 1.33 10.76 25.42
CA VAL A 25 0.30 11.79 25.64
C VAL A 25 0.05 12.01 27.11
N LYS A 26 -0.07 10.93 27.90
CA LYS A 26 -0.22 11.00 29.35
C LYS A 26 0.99 11.68 30.00
N MET A 27 2.21 11.25 29.66
CA MET A 27 3.45 11.86 30.16
C MET A 27 3.52 13.36 29.86
N ALA A 28 3.17 13.76 28.63
CA ALA A 28 3.19 15.17 28.20
C ALA A 28 2.17 16.04 28.99
N LYS A 29 1.03 15.49 29.37
CA LYS A 29 0.01 16.17 30.20
C LYS A 29 0.47 16.32 31.67
N GLU A 30 1.21 15.34 32.18
CA GLU A 30 1.72 15.32 33.56
C GLU A 30 3.03 16.11 33.75
N SER A 31 3.76 16.35 32.64
CA SER A 31 5.06 17.03 32.66
C SER A 31 5.14 18.14 31.61
N SER A 32 5.92 17.93 30.54
CA SER A 32 6.04 18.87 29.42
C SER A 32 6.55 18.19 28.13
N VAL A 33 6.32 18.83 26.97
CA VAL A 33 6.87 18.41 25.69
C VAL A 33 8.41 18.35 25.72
N LYS A 34 9.04 19.29 26.42
CA LYS A 34 10.50 19.34 26.59
C LYS A 34 11.02 18.11 27.32
N GLU A 35 10.30 17.67 28.34
CA GLU A 35 10.66 16.46 29.10
C GLU A 35 10.47 15.20 28.25
N VAL A 36 9.44 15.13 27.42
CA VAL A 36 9.25 14.08 26.42
C VAL A 36 10.46 14.03 25.46
N ALA A 37 10.87 15.18 24.91
CA ALA A 37 12.04 15.25 24.00
C ALA A 37 13.33 14.73 24.65
N GLN A 38 13.51 15.01 25.95
CA GLN A 38 14.72 14.59 26.68
C GLN A 38 14.72 13.13 27.05
N LYS A 39 13.59 12.60 27.54
CA LYS A 39 13.50 11.28 28.17
C LYS A 39 13.07 10.16 27.21
N VAL A 40 12.20 10.44 26.25
CA VAL A 40 11.64 9.42 25.36
C VAL A 40 12.50 9.24 24.12
N ASP A 41 12.83 8.02 23.78
CA ASP A 41 13.61 7.70 22.59
C ASP A 41 12.74 7.26 21.42
N VAL A 42 11.67 6.48 21.68
CA VAL A 42 10.77 5.96 20.63
C VAL A 42 9.32 6.01 21.11
N VAL A 43 8.43 6.40 20.20
CA VAL A 43 6.97 6.30 20.41
C VAL A 43 6.40 5.29 19.42
N THR A 44 5.75 4.23 19.93
CA THR A 44 5.06 3.26 19.08
C THR A 44 3.64 3.70 18.79
N THR A 45 3.30 3.68 17.53
CA THR A 45 2.00 4.07 16.98
C THR A 45 1.40 2.91 16.21
N ALA A 46 0.08 2.87 16.05
CA ALA A 46 -0.55 1.81 15.29
C ALA A 46 -1.94 2.18 14.77
N THR A 47 -2.35 1.40 13.77
CA THR A 47 -3.72 1.36 13.25
C THR A 47 -4.10 -0.06 12.87
N PHE A 48 -5.40 -0.40 12.98
CA PHE A 48 -6.00 -1.60 12.42
C PHE A 48 -7.31 -1.17 11.75
N ALA A 49 -7.29 -1.01 10.45
CA ALA A 49 -8.37 -0.38 9.71
C ALA A 49 -8.57 -1.04 8.34
N PRO A 50 -9.75 -0.84 7.70
CA PRO A 50 -9.99 -1.34 6.36
C PRO A 50 -9.07 -0.62 5.35
N MET A 51 -8.35 -1.41 4.57
CA MET A 51 -7.38 -0.94 3.59
C MET A 51 -7.63 -1.60 2.24
N CYS A 52 -8.72 -1.24 1.59
CA CYS A 52 -9.24 -1.86 0.36
C CYS A 52 -8.27 -1.82 -0.84
N SER A 53 -7.29 -0.92 -0.85
CA SER A 53 -6.26 -0.85 -1.90
C SER A 53 -5.16 -1.91 -1.77
N SER A 54 -5.20 -2.77 -0.75
CA SER A 54 -4.25 -3.85 -0.57
C SER A 54 -4.37 -4.93 -1.63
N GLY A 55 -3.29 -5.67 -1.81
CA GLY A 55 -3.24 -6.88 -2.63
C GLY A 55 -2.00 -7.67 -2.31
N ALA A 56 -1.81 -8.77 -3.02
CA ALA A 56 -0.65 -9.63 -2.82
C ALA A 56 -0.06 -10.12 -4.13
N PHE A 57 1.27 -10.18 -4.17
CA PHE A 57 2.02 -10.90 -5.19
C PHE A 57 2.31 -12.31 -4.68
N ILE A 58 2.09 -13.31 -5.54
CA ILE A 58 2.28 -14.72 -5.22
C ILE A 58 3.12 -15.35 -6.31
N ASN A 59 4.22 -16.00 -5.95
CA ASN A 59 4.93 -16.92 -6.84
C ASN A 59 4.52 -18.35 -6.49
N PHE A 60 3.73 -18.99 -7.37
CA PHE A 60 3.21 -20.33 -7.14
C PHE A 60 4.27 -21.44 -7.31
N GLY A 61 5.38 -21.15 -7.97
CA GLY A 61 6.39 -22.13 -8.34
C GLY A 61 6.09 -22.86 -9.67
N HIS A 62 7.14 -23.40 -10.28
CA HIS A 62 7.01 -24.14 -11.53
C HIS A 62 6.51 -25.56 -11.30
N THR A 63 5.68 -26.04 -12.23
CA THR A 63 5.28 -27.46 -12.34
C THR A 63 6.35 -28.27 -13.07
N THR A 64 6.22 -29.60 -13.06
CA THR A 64 7.05 -30.49 -13.90
C THR A 64 6.12 -31.24 -14.87
N PRO A 65 6.23 -31.02 -16.19
CA PRO A 65 7.06 -30.02 -16.89
C PRO A 65 6.62 -28.59 -16.56
N PRO A 66 7.46 -27.57 -16.85
CA PRO A 66 7.17 -26.20 -16.48
C PRO A 66 5.95 -25.62 -17.23
N MET A 67 5.29 -24.67 -16.58
CA MET A 67 4.10 -23.99 -17.08
C MET A 67 4.29 -22.47 -17.06
N ARG A 68 3.69 -21.76 -18.02
CA ARG A 68 3.42 -20.34 -17.94
C ARG A 68 1.93 -20.14 -17.64
N MET A 69 1.62 -19.64 -16.46
CA MET A 69 0.25 -19.40 -16.00
C MET A 69 -0.25 -18.05 -16.57
N GLU A 70 -1.10 -18.12 -17.61
CA GLU A 70 -1.68 -16.94 -18.25
C GLU A 70 -3.03 -16.55 -17.66
N LYS A 71 -3.79 -17.56 -17.21
CA LYS A 71 -5.05 -17.39 -16.47
C LYS A 71 -4.95 -18.17 -15.18
N ILE A 72 -5.23 -17.50 -14.09
CA ILE A 72 -5.15 -18.07 -12.74
C ILE A 72 -6.47 -17.84 -12.03
N GLU A 73 -7.00 -18.85 -11.40
CA GLU A 73 -8.14 -18.78 -10.50
C GLU A 73 -7.77 -19.48 -9.18
N LEU A 74 -8.01 -18.81 -8.08
CA LEU A 74 -7.76 -19.34 -6.74
C LEU A 74 -9.09 -19.37 -5.98
N SER A 75 -9.61 -20.57 -5.70
CA SER A 75 -10.89 -20.79 -5.02
C SER A 75 -12.04 -19.89 -5.52
N GLY A 76 -12.21 -19.81 -6.87
CA GLY A 76 -13.28 -19.04 -7.51
C GLY A 76 -13.02 -17.53 -7.68
N VAL A 77 -11.84 -17.05 -7.29
CA VAL A 77 -11.42 -15.67 -7.49
C VAL A 77 -10.34 -15.58 -8.55
N GLU A 78 -10.50 -14.68 -9.51
CA GLU A 78 -9.51 -14.46 -10.56
C GLU A 78 -8.25 -13.80 -9.99
N VAL A 79 -7.08 -14.35 -10.35
CA VAL A 79 -5.76 -13.81 -10.02
C VAL A 79 -5.10 -13.35 -11.31
N TYR A 80 -4.59 -12.12 -11.36
CA TYR A 80 -3.91 -11.61 -12.53
C TYR A 80 -2.58 -12.33 -12.77
N GLY A 81 -2.48 -13.09 -13.88
CA GLY A 81 -1.31 -13.90 -14.26
C GLY A 81 -0.41 -13.27 -15.34
N GLY A 82 -0.58 -12.00 -15.67
CA GLY A 82 0.20 -11.30 -16.72
C GLY A 82 1.57 -10.79 -16.26
N LEU A 83 2.15 -11.37 -15.22
CA LEU A 83 3.46 -11.03 -14.66
C LEU A 83 4.57 -11.94 -15.24
N ALA A 84 5.36 -12.62 -14.40
CA ALA A 84 6.27 -13.67 -14.84
C ALA A 84 5.55 -15.01 -15.03
N ALA A 85 6.29 -16.08 -15.34
CA ALA A 85 5.69 -17.34 -15.78
C ALA A 85 4.72 -17.96 -14.76
N VAL A 86 5.01 -17.84 -13.46
CA VAL A 86 4.23 -18.45 -12.37
C VAL A 86 3.86 -17.46 -11.28
N ASP A 87 3.96 -16.17 -11.59
CA ASP A 87 3.59 -15.11 -10.67
C ASP A 87 2.15 -14.66 -10.91
N GLY A 88 1.46 -14.36 -9.82
CA GLY A 88 0.13 -13.78 -9.85
C GLY A 88 0.00 -12.58 -8.91
N TYR A 89 -0.94 -11.70 -9.21
CA TYR A 89 -1.34 -10.61 -8.32
C TYR A 89 -2.83 -10.70 -8.03
N ILE A 90 -3.20 -10.59 -6.76
CA ILE A 90 -4.59 -10.55 -6.31
C ILE A 90 -4.88 -9.29 -5.51
N GLY A 91 -5.88 -8.52 -5.92
CA GLY A 91 -6.38 -7.38 -5.17
C GLY A 91 -7.34 -7.82 -4.05
N ALA A 92 -7.25 -7.18 -2.88
CA ALA A 92 -8.12 -7.51 -1.75
C ALA A 92 -9.62 -7.35 -2.07
N THR A 93 -9.97 -6.42 -2.95
CA THR A 93 -11.37 -6.16 -3.36
C THR A 93 -11.81 -6.97 -4.59
N GLN A 94 -10.96 -7.87 -5.11
CA GLN A 94 -11.35 -8.75 -6.20
C GLN A 94 -12.41 -9.75 -5.71
N GLU A 95 -13.63 -9.64 -6.23
CA GLU A 95 -14.75 -10.50 -5.83
C GLU A 95 -14.69 -11.86 -6.52
N SER A 96 -15.19 -12.90 -5.85
CA SER A 96 -15.47 -14.20 -6.47
C SER A 96 -16.58 -14.07 -7.51
N LYS A 97 -16.51 -14.91 -8.54
CA LYS A 97 -17.56 -15.00 -9.56
C LYS A 97 -18.88 -15.54 -9.00
N ASP A 98 -18.77 -16.47 -8.04
CA ASP A 98 -19.91 -17.24 -7.52
C ASP A 98 -20.49 -16.64 -6.23
N ASP A 99 -19.65 -16.02 -5.40
CA ASP A 99 -20.05 -15.42 -4.12
C ASP A 99 -19.46 -14.00 -3.97
N LYS A 100 -20.29 -12.98 -4.08
CA LYS A 100 -19.91 -11.57 -3.96
C LYS A 100 -19.48 -11.15 -2.55
N THR A 101 -19.73 -12.00 -1.55
CA THR A 101 -19.29 -11.75 -0.17
C THR A 101 -17.91 -12.32 0.11
N PHE A 102 -17.35 -13.11 -0.83
CA PHE A 102 -16.02 -13.71 -0.79
C PHE A 102 -15.12 -13.11 -1.88
N GLY A 103 -13.82 -13.03 -1.63
CA GLY A 103 -12.90 -12.46 -2.62
C GLY A 103 -11.44 -12.46 -2.18
N GLY A 104 -10.62 -11.66 -2.85
CA GLY A 104 -9.16 -11.63 -2.69
C GLY A 104 -8.69 -11.40 -1.24
N ALA A 105 -9.40 -10.58 -0.47
CA ALA A 105 -9.10 -10.40 0.94
C ALA A 105 -9.15 -11.71 1.74
N HIS A 106 -10.18 -12.53 1.49
CA HIS A 106 -10.35 -13.83 2.14
C HIS A 106 -9.22 -14.79 1.75
N LEU A 107 -8.83 -14.80 0.47
CA LEU A 107 -7.72 -15.64 0.00
C LEU A 107 -6.38 -15.21 0.63
N ILE A 108 -6.12 -13.91 0.74
CA ILE A 108 -4.91 -13.40 1.38
C ILE A 108 -4.88 -13.81 2.86
N GLU A 109 -5.99 -13.64 3.59
CA GLU A 109 -6.10 -14.08 4.98
C GLU A 109 -5.93 -15.59 5.12
N SER A 110 -6.59 -16.42 4.28
CA SER A 110 -6.51 -17.87 4.30
C SER A 110 -5.08 -18.35 4.02
N LEU A 111 -4.38 -17.78 3.04
CA LEU A 111 -2.96 -18.12 2.80
C LEU A 111 -2.08 -17.77 4.00
N ILE A 112 -2.29 -16.60 4.65
CA ILE A 112 -1.55 -16.24 5.86
C ILE A 112 -1.85 -17.22 7.01
N ARG A 113 -3.06 -17.76 7.09
CA ARG A 113 -3.43 -18.82 8.04
C ARG A 113 -2.81 -20.18 7.71
N GLY A 114 -2.29 -20.37 6.49
CA GLY A 114 -1.79 -21.66 6.01
C GLY A 114 -2.90 -22.61 5.54
N GLU A 115 -4.09 -22.09 5.25
CA GLU A 115 -5.21 -22.87 4.73
C GLU A 115 -4.99 -23.28 3.28
N ASP A 116 -5.54 -24.44 2.89
CA ASP A 116 -5.48 -24.94 1.52
C ASP A 116 -6.49 -24.22 0.62
N LEU A 117 -6.01 -23.69 -0.51
CA LEU A 117 -6.83 -23.04 -1.54
C LEU A 117 -6.72 -23.81 -2.86
N TYR A 118 -7.83 -23.90 -3.59
CA TYR A 118 -7.86 -24.61 -4.86
C TYR A 118 -7.39 -23.73 -6.00
N LEU A 119 -6.25 -24.06 -6.59
CA LEU A 119 -5.63 -23.37 -7.72
C LEU A 119 -6.01 -24.01 -9.04
N LYS A 120 -6.52 -23.22 -9.98
CA LYS A 120 -6.63 -23.57 -11.39
C LYS A 120 -5.78 -22.61 -12.21
N ALA A 121 -4.94 -23.14 -13.07
CA ALA A 121 -4.09 -22.33 -13.94
C ALA A 121 -4.10 -22.86 -15.37
N PHE A 122 -4.12 -21.95 -16.34
CA PHE A 122 -4.13 -22.24 -17.76
C PHE A 122 -3.05 -21.42 -18.48
N GLY A 123 -2.40 -22.05 -19.46
CA GLY A 123 -1.45 -21.41 -20.36
C GLY A 123 -1.58 -22.04 -21.75
N LYS A 124 -1.17 -21.31 -22.80
CA LYS A 124 -1.29 -21.82 -24.17
C LYS A 124 -0.29 -22.91 -24.53
N GLY A 125 0.73 -23.13 -23.72
CA GLY A 125 1.85 -24.02 -23.98
C GLY A 125 2.84 -23.43 -24.98
N THR A 126 4.11 -23.47 -24.63
CA THR A 126 5.22 -23.01 -25.50
C THR A 126 6.35 -24.04 -25.37
N ASP A 127 7.37 -23.95 -26.23
CA ASP A 127 8.52 -24.86 -26.16
C ASP A 127 9.24 -24.78 -24.80
N CYS A 128 9.27 -23.59 -24.17
CA CYS A 128 9.85 -23.40 -22.85
C CYS A 128 8.90 -23.81 -21.71
N TYR A 129 7.58 -23.74 -21.94
CA TYR A 129 6.54 -24.00 -20.94
C TYR A 129 5.45 -24.89 -21.54
N PRO A 130 5.72 -26.21 -21.71
CA PRO A 130 4.84 -27.10 -22.48
C PRO A 130 3.56 -27.47 -21.74
N ARG A 131 3.52 -27.38 -20.39
CA ARG A 131 2.30 -27.68 -19.64
C ARG A 131 1.25 -26.60 -19.86
N LYS A 132 0.01 -26.99 -20.18
CA LYS A 132 -1.11 -26.07 -20.49
C LYS A 132 -2.08 -25.89 -19.33
N GLU A 133 -2.18 -26.85 -18.44
CA GLU A 133 -3.17 -26.86 -17.37
C GLU A 133 -2.56 -27.37 -16.07
N PHE A 134 -3.00 -26.81 -14.98
CA PHE A 134 -2.76 -27.28 -13.62
C PHE A 134 -3.99 -27.03 -12.76
N ASP A 135 -4.37 -28.00 -11.96
CA ASP A 135 -5.35 -27.84 -10.90
C ASP A 135 -4.94 -28.64 -9.67
N GLY A 136 -5.21 -28.09 -8.49
CA GLY A 136 -4.85 -28.71 -7.23
C GLY A 136 -4.88 -27.72 -6.07
N TYR A 137 -4.69 -28.23 -4.86
CA TYR A 137 -4.61 -27.43 -3.66
C TYR A 137 -3.21 -26.86 -3.46
N VAL A 138 -3.16 -25.61 -3.01
CA VAL A 138 -1.94 -24.91 -2.62
C VAL A 138 -2.16 -24.17 -1.30
N ASN A 139 -1.11 -24.05 -0.50
CA ASN A 139 -1.10 -23.26 0.71
C ASN A 139 0.20 -22.45 0.84
N ARG A 140 0.32 -21.68 1.91
CA ARG A 140 1.48 -20.80 2.16
C ARG A 140 2.83 -21.53 2.08
N ASP A 141 2.90 -22.79 2.53
CA ASP A 141 4.16 -23.50 2.62
C ASP A 141 4.60 -24.12 1.28
N MET A 142 3.64 -24.28 0.34
CA MET A 142 3.87 -24.85 -0.99
C MET A 142 4.28 -23.80 -2.04
N ILE A 143 3.89 -22.54 -1.87
CA ILE A 143 4.25 -21.44 -2.76
C ILE A 143 5.64 -20.89 -2.44
N ASN A 144 6.36 -20.35 -3.44
CA ASN A 144 7.71 -19.81 -3.22
C ASN A 144 7.69 -18.49 -2.47
N ASP A 145 6.96 -17.50 -3.00
CA ASP A 145 6.93 -16.15 -2.45
C ASP A 145 5.50 -15.65 -2.28
N PHE A 146 5.30 -14.84 -1.24
CA PHE A 146 4.01 -14.24 -0.94
C PHE A 146 4.23 -12.89 -0.27
N PHE A 147 3.99 -11.79 -1.01
CA PHE A 147 4.20 -10.43 -0.53
C PHE A 147 2.87 -9.69 -0.43
N LEU A 148 2.55 -9.20 0.75
CA LEU A 148 1.47 -8.23 0.92
C LEU A 148 1.96 -6.86 0.45
N PHE A 149 1.23 -6.23 -0.46
CA PHE A 149 1.50 -4.90 -0.97
C PHE A 149 0.29 -4.00 -0.81
N ASN A 150 0.50 -2.81 -0.27
CA ASN A 150 -0.53 -1.79 -0.25
C ASN A 150 0.02 -0.47 -0.81
N PRO A 151 -0.42 -0.06 -2.01
CA PRO A 151 0.08 1.15 -2.66
C PRO A 151 -0.46 2.44 -2.05
N ARG A 152 -1.46 2.38 -1.13
CA ARG A 152 -2.12 3.57 -0.57
C ARG A 152 -2.56 3.32 0.85
N ASN A 153 -1.59 2.91 1.64
CA ASN A 153 -1.85 2.63 3.02
C ASN A 153 -1.88 3.90 3.86
N ALA A 154 -2.70 3.83 4.92
CA ALA A 154 -2.81 4.87 5.91
C ALA A 154 -2.91 6.27 5.31
N TYR A 155 -4.12 6.71 5.03
CA TYR A 155 -4.37 8.14 4.90
C TYR A 155 -4.00 8.82 6.21
N GLN A 156 -3.37 9.97 6.11
CA GLN A 156 -2.92 10.70 7.28
C GLN A 156 -4.08 11.03 8.22
N ASN A 157 -5.17 11.56 7.69
CA ASN A 157 -6.37 11.85 8.46
C ASN A 157 -7.59 11.72 7.54
N TYR A 158 -8.22 10.56 7.53
CA TYR A 158 -9.38 10.35 6.67
C TYR A 158 -10.58 11.12 7.23
N ALA A 159 -11.29 11.89 6.38
CA ALA A 159 -12.47 12.61 6.79
C ALA A 159 -13.54 11.66 7.38
N ALA A 160 -14.22 12.11 8.43
CA ALA A 160 -15.39 11.44 8.95
C ALA A 160 -16.55 11.56 7.95
N ALA A 161 -17.46 10.59 7.93
CA ALA A 161 -18.53 10.50 6.95
C ALA A 161 -19.90 10.41 7.59
N THR A 162 -20.86 11.11 7.00
CA THR A 162 -22.29 11.02 7.31
C THR A 162 -23.12 11.10 6.03
N ASN A 163 -24.44 11.16 6.12
CA ASN A 163 -25.34 11.13 4.96
C ASN A 163 -26.56 12.01 5.18
N GLY A 164 -26.61 13.14 4.48
CA GLY A 164 -27.75 14.07 4.49
C GLY A 164 -28.91 13.70 3.54
N SER A 165 -28.77 12.64 2.73
CA SER A 165 -29.83 12.24 1.79
C SER A 165 -30.99 11.51 2.46
N GLU A 166 -32.08 11.29 1.71
CA GLU A 166 -33.31 10.60 2.14
C GLU A 166 -33.18 9.07 2.26
N LYS A 167 -32.09 8.48 1.74
CA LYS A 167 -31.92 7.03 1.65
C LYS A 167 -30.67 6.54 2.38
N ILE A 168 -30.69 5.29 2.82
CA ILE A 168 -29.47 4.62 3.31
C ILE A 168 -28.47 4.50 2.16
N ILE A 169 -27.22 4.87 2.42
CA ILE A 169 -26.13 4.65 1.47
C ILE A 169 -25.08 3.69 2.05
N TYR A 170 -24.44 2.93 1.16
CA TYR A 170 -23.40 1.95 1.50
C TYR A 170 -22.09 2.38 0.84
N THR A 171 -21.04 2.52 1.65
CA THR A 171 -19.78 3.12 1.23
C THR A 171 -18.60 2.37 1.83
N TYR A 172 -17.38 2.70 1.41
CA TYR A 172 -16.17 2.25 2.10
C TYR A 172 -16.02 2.83 3.52
N MET A 173 -16.83 3.83 3.89
CA MET A 173 -16.99 4.31 5.26
C MET A 173 -18.11 3.56 6.00
N GLY A 174 -18.59 2.43 5.46
CA GLY A 174 -19.66 1.62 6.01
C GLY A 174 -21.06 2.08 5.59
N LYS A 175 -22.06 1.65 6.36
CA LYS A 175 -23.46 2.02 6.20
C LYS A 175 -23.71 3.39 6.82
N LEU A 176 -24.22 4.33 6.02
CA LEU A 176 -24.58 5.66 6.47
C LEU A 176 -26.11 5.84 6.37
N LEU A 177 -26.72 6.21 7.49
CA LEU A 177 -28.15 6.39 7.64
C LEU A 177 -28.58 7.75 7.10
N PRO A 178 -29.83 7.87 6.57
CA PRO A 178 -30.34 9.13 6.05
C PRO A 178 -30.47 10.20 7.14
N HIS A 179 -30.63 11.46 6.72
CA HIS A 179 -30.87 12.60 7.61
C HIS A 179 -29.79 12.73 8.71
N PHE A 180 -28.51 12.54 8.35
CA PHE A 180 -27.37 12.56 9.29
C PHE A 180 -27.52 11.56 10.45
N GLY A 181 -28.20 10.42 10.27
CA GLY A 181 -28.55 9.49 11.35
C GLY A 181 -27.39 8.78 12.03
N ASN A 182 -26.19 8.79 11.43
CA ASN A 182 -24.94 8.34 12.05
C ASN A 182 -23.70 8.98 11.40
N VAL A 183 -22.60 8.92 12.12
CA VAL A 183 -21.27 9.31 11.65
C VAL A 183 -20.30 8.15 11.80
N THR A 184 -19.46 7.90 10.80
CA THR A 184 -18.36 6.96 10.86
C THR A 184 -17.02 7.66 10.65
N TYR A 185 -15.96 7.17 11.29
CA TYR A 185 -14.60 7.65 11.14
C TYR A 185 -13.61 6.48 11.11
N SER A 186 -12.48 6.61 10.40
CA SER A 186 -11.59 5.46 10.14
C SER A 186 -10.21 5.55 10.80
N THR A 187 -9.83 6.72 11.34
CA THR A 187 -8.51 6.92 11.92
C THR A 187 -8.46 6.52 13.39
N SER A 188 -7.33 6.01 13.85
CA SER A 188 -7.14 5.62 15.26
C SER A 188 -6.83 6.80 16.20
N GLY A 189 -7.01 8.06 15.76
CA GLY A 189 -6.74 9.25 16.54
C GLY A 189 -5.27 9.34 16.99
N GLU A 190 -5.04 9.56 18.28
CA GLU A 190 -3.69 9.69 18.85
C GLU A 190 -2.81 8.43 18.72
N LEU A 191 -3.37 7.27 18.37
CA LEU A 191 -2.59 6.07 18.03
C LEU A 191 -2.13 6.06 16.59
N SER A 192 -2.73 6.86 15.69
CA SER A 192 -2.44 6.81 14.25
C SER A 192 -1.02 7.29 13.93
N PRO A 193 -0.23 6.49 13.19
CA PRO A 193 1.17 6.78 12.88
C PRO A 193 1.38 8.17 12.25
N LEU A 194 0.63 8.47 11.20
CA LEU A 194 0.83 9.68 10.40
C LEU A 194 0.28 10.96 11.07
N LEU A 195 -0.43 10.83 12.20
CA LEU A 195 -0.84 11.97 13.03
C LEU A 195 0.17 12.30 14.13
N LYS A 196 1.11 11.38 14.39
CA LYS A 196 2.22 11.57 15.32
C LYS A 196 3.51 12.05 14.64
N ASP A 197 3.60 11.91 13.33
CA ASP A 197 4.61 12.55 12.47
C ASP A 197 3.93 13.15 11.23
N PRO A 198 3.15 14.24 11.41
CA PRO A 198 2.31 14.78 10.34
C PRO A 198 3.10 15.36 9.18
N ASN A 199 4.37 15.68 9.38
CA ASN A 199 5.26 16.20 8.34
C ASN A 199 6.16 15.14 7.71
N LEU A 200 6.06 13.87 8.16
CA LEU A 200 6.90 12.75 7.73
C LEU A 200 8.41 13.07 7.90
N LEU A 201 8.76 13.60 9.07
CA LEU A 201 10.15 13.94 9.42
C LEU A 201 11.00 12.71 9.70
N THR A 202 10.36 11.61 10.11
CA THR A 202 11.01 10.35 10.46
C THR A 202 10.56 9.18 9.60
N ILE A 203 9.52 9.38 8.80
CA ILE A 203 8.93 8.34 7.94
C ILE A 203 9.24 8.65 6.48
N GLY A 204 9.90 7.72 5.79
CA GLY A 204 10.27 7.85 4.39
C GLY A 204 10.57 6.50 3.75
N LEU A 205 11.21 6.53 2.58
CA LEU A 205 11.64 5.33 1.86
C LEU A 205 12.56 4.47 2.74
N GLY A 206 12.22 3.20 2.93
CA GLY A 206 12.97 2.25 3.72
C GLY A 206 12.65 2.28 5.23
N THR A 207 11.69 3.08 5.68
CA THR A 207 11.23 3.03 7.07
C THR A 207 10.68 1.65 7.39
N ARG A 208 11.29 0.98 8.37
CA ARG A 208 10.86 -0.33 8.87
C ARG A 208 9.63 -0.19 9.75
N ILE A 209 8.65 -1.05 9.53
CA ILE A 209 7.36 -1.01 10.20
C ILE A 209 6.92 -2.39 10.66
N PHE A 210 6.05 -2.45 11.66
CA PHE A 210 5.22 -3.62 11.93
C PHE A 210 4.13 -3.69 10.86
N LEU A 211 4.01 -4.82 10.17
CA LEU A 211 2.99 -5.06 9.17
C LEU A 211 2.36 -6.43 9.39
N CYS A 212 1.13 -6.47 9.87
CA CYS A 212 0.36 -7.69 10.14
C CYS A 212 1.11 -8.75 10.98
N GLY A 213 1.87 -8.35 12.00
CA GLY A 213 2.64 -9.28 12.84
C GLY A 213 3.97 -9.72 12.25
N GLY A 214 4.36 -9.19 11.11
CA GLY A 214 5.67 -9.32 10.48
C GLY A 214 6.37 -7.98 10.34
N VAL A 215 7.57 -8.01 9.78
CA VAL A 215 8.30 -6.81 9.39
C VAL A 215 7.89 -6.39 7.99
N GLY A 216 7.57 -5.12 7.82
CA GLY A 216 7.34 -4.48 6.53
C GLY A 216 8.17 -3.21 6.38
N TYR A 217 8.06 -2.62 5.20
CA TYR A 217 8.80 -1.40 4.86
C TYR A 217 7.90 -0.43 4.10
N VAL A 218 8.11 0.86 4.35
CA VAL A 218 7.62 1.93 3.49
C VAL A 218 8.50 1.95 2.24
N VAL A 219 7.87 1.81 1.06
CA VAL A 219 8.62 1.68 -0.21
C VAL A 219 8.44 2.88 -1.13
N TRP A 220 7.41 3.68 -0.93
CA TRP A 220 7.17 4.89 -1.74
C TRP A 220 6.13 5.80 -1.07
N PRO A 221 6.01 7.09 -1.48
CA PRO A 221 4.78 7.86 -1.24
C PRO A 221 3.62 7.15 -1.91
N GLY A 222 2.54 6.92 -1.17
CA GLY A 222 1.41 6.14 -1.69
C GLY A 222 0.71 6.82 -2.88
N THR A 223 -0.09 6.05 -3.60
CA THR A 223 -0.95 6.63 -4.64
C THR A 223 -1.91 7.66 -4.02
N GLN A 224 -2.20 8.74 -4.74
CA GLN A 224 -2.96 9.90 -4.24
C GLN A 224 -2.29 10.65 -3.07
N PHE A 225 -0.98 10.52 -2.93
CA PHE A 225 -0.21 11.33 -2.01
C PHE A 225 -0.34 12.82 -2.37
N LYS A 226 -0.71 13.63 -1.39
CA LYS A 226 -0.73 15.09 -1.46
C LYS A 226 -0.27 15.66 -0.12
N ASN A 227 0.50 16.72 -0.12
CA ASN A 227 0.99 17.39 1.09
C ASN A 227 0.64 18.90 1.14
N ASP A 228 -0.05 19.39 0.12
CA ASP A 228 -0.63 20.74 0.09
C ASP A 228 -2.10 20.64 0.56
N VAL A 229 -2.29 20.65 1.88
CA VAL A 229 -3.58 20.41 2.52
C VAL A 229 -3.81 21.36 3.68
N LYS A 230 -5.07 21.62 4.00
CA LYS A 230 -5.45 22.41 5.17
C LYS A 230 -5.06 21.67 6.45
N THR A 231 -4.52 22.40 7.41
CA THR A 231 -4.16 21.90 8.73
C THR A 231 -4.92 22.63 9.82
N ASN A 232 -5.00 22.04 11.01
CA ASN A 232 -5.48 22.70 12.20
C ASN A 232 -4.40 23.61 12.83
N LYS A 233 -4.70 24.23 13.97
CA LYS A 233 -3.77 25.12 14.71
C LYS A 233 -2.45 24.44 15.15
N HIS A 234 -2.42 23.11 15.16
CA HIS A 234 -1.24 22.31 15.53
C HIS A 234 -0.43 21.81 14.32
N GLY A 235 -0.80 22.19 13.09
CA GLY A 235 -0.14 21.74 11.87
C GLY A 235 -0.57 20.34 11.42
N ILE A 236 -1.60 19.75 12.05
CA ILE A 236 -2.12 18.41 11.71
C ILE A 236 -3.16 18.53 10.59
N PRO A 237 -3.04 17.76 9.49
CA PRO A 237 -4.01 17.77 8.40
C PRO A 237 -5.43 17.44 8.85
N LEU A 238 -6.40 18.14 8.27
CA LEU A 238 -7.83 18.01 8.59
C LEU A 238 -8.55 16.91 7.82
N ASN A 239 -7.95 16.42 6.73
CA ASN A 239 -8.49 15.31 5.94
C ASN A 239 -7.37 14.50 5.26
N GLY A 240 -7.76 13.52 4.45
CA GLY A 240 -6.83 12.59 3.80
C GLY A 240 -5.77 13.29 2.96
N SER A 241 -4.51 13.08 3.28
CA SER A 241 -3.37 13.74 2.66
C SER A 241 -2.25 12.77 2.33
N ARG A 242 -1.21 12.72 3.13
CA ARG A 242 -0.07 11.85 2.89
C ARG A 242 -0.49 10.38 3.00
N THR A 243 -0.17 9.61 1.99
CA THR A 243 -0.39 8.16 1.93
C THR A 243 0.96 7.47 1.79
N LEU A 244 1.05 6.23 2.24
CA LEU A 244 2.28 5.45 2.15
C LEU A 244 2.03 4.18 1.32
N ALA A 245 2.96 3.82 0.46
CA ALA A 245 3.04 2.49 -0.12
C ALA A 245 3.90 1.61 0.78
N VAL A 246 3.38 0.44 1.18
CA VAL A 246 4.07 -0.49 2.07
C VAL A 246 4.07 -1.91 1.50
N VAL A 247 5.12 -2.67 1.83
CA VAL A 247 5.28 -4.07 1.44
C VAL A 247 5.84 -4.88 2.60
N GLY A 248 5.48 -6.17 2.66
CA GLY A 248 6.06 -7.12 3.62
C GLY A 248 5.86 -8.56 3.17
N ASP A 249 6.71 -9.45 3.70
CA ASP A 249 6.64 -10.89 3.49
C ASP A 249 5.42 -11.48 4.21
N ALA A 250 4.38 -11.80 3.45
CA ALA A 250 3.12 -12.31 3.99
C ALA A 250 3.25 -13.74 4.57
N LYS A 251 4.30 -14.48 4.22
CA LYS A 251 4.60 -15.78 4.84
C LYS A 251 5.01 -15.65 6.31
N LYS A 252 5.49 -14.47 6.72
CA LYS A 252 5.89 -14.15 8.10
C LYS A 252 4.84 -13.39 8.89
N MET A 253 3.69 -13.11 8.29
CA MET A 253 2.60 -12.40 8.96
C MET A 253 1.80 -13.32 9.88
N ASN A 254 1.16 -12.69 10.89
CA ASN A 254 0.30 -13.36 11.84
C ASN A 254 -1.17 -13.07 11.50
N PRO A 255 -2.03 -14.10 11.33
CA PRO A 255 -3.44 -13.92 10.98
C PRO A 255 -4.25 -13.15 12.02
N ARG A 256 -3.71 -12.95 13.23
CA ARG A 256 -4.33 -12.08 14.26
C ARG A 256 -4.44 -10.63 13.80
N TYR A 257 -3.46 -10.15 13.01
CA TYR A 257 -3.32 -8.74 12.62
C TYR A 257 -3.75 -8.45 11.18
N ILE A 258 -4.50 -9.38 10.57
CA ILE A 258 -5.13 -9.21 9.26
C ILE A 258 -6.51 -9.86 9.27
N ARG A 259 -7.51 -9.22 8.65
CA ARG A 259 -8.87 -9.74 8.60
C ARG A 259 -9.59 -9.33 7.33
N ALA A 260 -10.06 -10.30 6.57
CA ALA A 260 -11.02 -10.08 5.49
C ALA A 260 -12.39 -9.69 6.04
N ALA A 261 -13.09 -8.84 5.31
CA ALA A 261 -14.44 -8.42 5.65
C ALA A 261 -15.25 -8.12 4.39
N TYR A 262 -16.57 -8.23 4.52
CA TYR A 262 -17.51 -7.79 3.51
C TYR A 262 -18.34 -6.63 4.04
N PHE A 263 -18.24 -5.48 3.42
CA PHE A 263 -19.12 -4.35 3.71
C PHE A 263 -20.40 -4.50 2.92
N LYS A 264 -21.52 -4.71 3.62
CA LYS A 264 -22.83 -4.96 3.02
C LYS A 264 -23.14 -3.97 1.91
N ASN A 265 -23.51 -4.47 0.72
CA ASN A 265 -23.83 -3.70 -0.49
C ASN A 265 -22.71 -2.74 -0.97
N TYR A 266 -21.48 -2.91 -0.49
CA TYR A 266 -20.32 -2.16 -0.96
C TYR A 266 -19.26 -3.10 -1.57
N GLY A 267 -18.88 -4.17 -0.87
CA GLY A 267 -17.94 -5.16 -1.39
C GLY A 267 -16.95 -5.67 -0.34
N VAL A 268 -16.04 -6.49 -0.83
CA VAL A 268 -14.97 -7.12 -0.03
C VAL A 268 -13.89 -6.10 0.29
N THR A 269 -13.35 -6.16 1.49
CA THR A 269 -12.23 -5.36 1.96
C THR A 269 -11.34 -6.17 2.91
N ILE A 270 -10.20 -5.61 3.28
CA ILE A 270 -9.26 -6.23 4.23
C ILE A 270 -8.86 -5.24 5.31
N PHE A 271 -8.90 -5.66 6.55
CA PHE A 271 -8.32 -4.93 7.68
C PHE A 271 -6.87 -5.33 7.84
N ILE A 272 -6.00 -4.36 7.96
CA ILE A 272 -4.55 -4.53 8.08
C ILE A 272 -4.03 -3.83 9.32
N GLY A 273 -3.21 -4.55 10.09
CA GLY A 273 -2.50 -4.03 11.24
C GLY A 273 -1.16 -3.43 10.86
N ILE A 274 -0.96 -2.15 11.18
CA ILE A 274 0.29 -1.44 10.95
C ILE A 274 0.71 -0.74 12.21
N GLY A 275 1.98 -0.93 12.58
CA GLY A 275 2.64 -0.18 13.63
C GLY A 275 3.88 0.54 13.07
N VAL A 276 4.06 1.81 13.44
CA VAL A 276 5.23 2.59 13.06
C VAL A 276 5.90 3.14 14.31
N PRO A 277 7.18 2.83 14.52
CA PRO A 277 7.94 3.44 15.59
C PRO A 277 8.38 4.84 15.13
N ILE A 278 8.14 5.84 15.97
CA ILE A 278 8.55 7.23 15.72
C ILE A 278 9.71 7.56 16.66
N PRO A 279 10.94 7.73 16.15
CA PRO A 279 12.06 8.17 16.96
C PRO A 279 11.86 9.64 17.39
N VAL A 280 12.03 9.92 18.68
CA VAL A 280 11.91 11.28 19.22
C VAL A 280 13.28 11.96 19.14
N LEU A 281 13.58 12.54 17.98
CA LEU A 281 14.89 13.12 17.66
C LEU A 281 15.10 14.51 18.27
N ASP A 282 14.00 15.29 18.37
CA ASP A 282 14.03 16.68 18.82
C ASP A 282 12.67 17.14 19.43
N GLU A 283 12.58 18.42 19.78
CA GLU A 283 11.37 19.01 20.37
C GLU A 283 10.21 19.13 19.37
N GLU A 284 10.46 19.22 18.06
CA GLU A 284 9.41 19.25 17.04
C GLU A 284 8.69 17.92 16.98
N ILE A 285 9.44 16.81 16.92
CA ILE A 285 8.84 15.49 16.93
C ILE A 285 8.16 15.20 18.27
N ALA A 286 8.80 15.60 19.40
CA ALA A 286 8.20 15.48 20.71
C ALA A 286 6.87 16.24 20.81
N TYR A 287 6.76 17.41 20.19
CA TYR A 287 5.52 18.17 20.09
C TYR A 287 4.41 17.38 19.41
N TYR A 288 4.68 16.78 18.24
CA TYR A 288 3.67 16.03 17.50
C TYR A 288 3.27 14.72 18.18
N VAL A 289 4.22 13.94 18.70
CA VAL A 289 3.89 12.70 19.41
C VAL A 289 3.09 12.94 20.70
N SER A 290 3.19 14.13 21.27
CA SER A 290 2.45 14.54 22.47
C SER A 290 1.00 15.00 22.22
N ARG A 291 0.56 15.11 20.94
CA ARG A 291 -0.80 15.56 20.62
C ARG A 291 -1.85 14.50 20.97
N SER A 292 -2.88 14.90 21.69
CA SER A 292 -3.98 14.05 22.15
C SER A 292 -5.14 14.01 21.15
N ASN A 293 -6.14 13.19 21.40
CA ASN A 293 -7.39 13.17 20.66
C ASN A 293 -8.14 14.52 20.70
N GLU A 294 -7.89 15.37 21.68
CA GLU A 294 -8.44 16.72 21.79
C GLU A 294 -7.77 17.69 20.80
N ASP A 295 -6.50 17.43 20.47
CA ASP A 295 -5.69 18.27 19.56
C ASP A 295 -5.83 17.85 18.10
N ILE A 296 -6.30 16.64 17.81
CA ILE A 296 -6.41 16.07 16.47
C ILE A 296 -7.84 16.21 15.98
N GLU A 297 -8.03 17.00 14.92
CA GLU A 297 -9.33 17.27 14.30
C GLU A 297 -9.45 16.63 12.94
N THR A 298 -10.68 16.29 12.52
CA THR A 298 -11.00 15.87 11.15
C THR A 298 -12.26 16.58 10.64
N GLU A 299 -12.33 16.74 9.32
CA GLU A 299 -13.52 17.22 8.65
C GLU A 299 -14.62 16.15 8.64
N LEU A 300 -15.88 16.57 8.71
CA LEU A 300 -17.06 15.71 8.52
C LEU A 300 -17.65 16.01 7.16
N GLU A 301 -17.70 15.00 6.30
CA GLU A 301 -18.21 15.11 4.92
C GLU A 301 -19.59 14.45 4.77
N ASP A 302 -20.48 15.11 4.02
CA ASP A 302 -21.78 14.55 3.62
C ASP A 302 -21.64 13.67 2.37
N TYR A 303 -21.65 12.37 2.54
CA TYR A 303 -21.59 11.36 1.48
C TYR A 303 -22.92 11.17 0.73
N GLY A 304 -24.00 11.74 1.22
CA GLY A 304 -25.29 11.82 0.52
C GLY A 304 -25.22 12.64 -0.76
N ARG A 305 -24.17 13.45 -0.92
CA ARG A 305 -23.89 14.27 -2.09
C ARG A 305 -22.61 13.80 -2.78
N TRP A 306 -22.59 13.83 -4.12
CA TRP A 306 -21.44 13.39 -4.92
C TRP A 306 -20.19 14.28 -4.72
N ASP A 307 -20.38 15.59 -4.42
CA ASP A 307 -19.33 16.59 -4.16
C ASP A 307 -18.81 16.54 -2.72
N LYS A 308 -19.43 15.72 -1.84
CA LYS A 308 -19.07 15.49 -0.45
C LYS A 308 -18.70 16.78 0.30
N PRO A 309 -19.63 17.71 0.45
CA PRO A 309 -19.33 18.97 1.14
C PRO A 309 -18.97 18.70 2.60
N VAL A 310 -18.02 19.49 3.10
CA VAL A 310 -17.70 19.52 4.52
C VAL A 310 -18.79 20.25 5.27
N ILE A 311 -19.42 19.57 6.23
CA ILE A 311 -20.53 20.10 7.04
C ILE A 311 -20.14 20.39 8.50
N GLY A 312 -18.95 19.96 8.91
CA GLY A 312 -18.47 20.21 10.27
C GLY A 312 -17.02 19.82 10.44
N ARG A 313 -16.49 20.09 11.63
CA ARG A 313 -15.16 19.71 12.07
C ARG A 313 -15.22 19.27 13.52
N TYR A 314 -14.63 18.11 13.82
CA TYR A 314 -14.68 17.49 15.15
C TYR A 314 -13.32 16.93 15.51
N ASN A 315 -12.95 17.00 16.78
CA ASN A 315 -11.77 16.32 17.27
C ASN A 315 -12.05 14.84 17.61
N TYR A 316 -10.99 14.06 17.75
CA TYR A 316 -11.15 12.62 18.01
C TYR A 316 -11.66 12.31 19.42
N ALA A 317 -11.52 13.20 20.40
CA ALA A 317 -12.17 13.03 21.70
C ALA A 317 -13.69 13.10 21.56
N GLN A 318 -14.20 14.05 20.77
CA GLN A 318 -15.63 14.16 20.45
C GLN A 318 -16.13 12.92 19.69
N LEU A 319 -15.46 12.54 18.60
CA LEU A 319 -15.86 11.36 17.80
C LEU A 319 -15.85 10.08 18.60
N ARG A 320 -14.91 9.91 19.52
CA ARG A 320 -14.77 8.73 20.39
C ARG A 320 -15.71 8.72 21.59
N SER A 321 -16.36 9.83 21.92
CA SER A 321 -17.38 9.88 22.97
C SER A 321 -18.62 9.06 22.64
N GLY A 322 -18.78 8.63 21.38
CA GLY A 322 -19.93 7.91 20.86
C GLY A 322 -21.02 8.81 20.31
N TRP A 323 -20.89 10.15 20.44
CA TRP A 323 -21.88 11.13 20.02
C TRP A 323 -21.22 12.44 19.63
N ILE A 324 -21.78 13.09 18.61
CA ILE A 324 -21.52 14.49 18.28
C ILE A 324 -22.83 15.22 18.05
N GLU A 325 -22.80 16.54 17.95
CA GLU A 325 -23.94 17.37 17.61
C GLU A 325 -23.83 17.84 16.15
N ILE A 326 -24.88 17.67 15.37
CA ILE A 326 -25.03 18.18 14.00
C ILE A 326 -26.35 18.96 13.96
N ASP A 327 -26.30 20.26 13.66
CA ASP A 327 -27.48 21.14 13.56
C ASP A 327 -28.38 21.10 14.82
N GLY A 328 -27.79 20.95 16.01
CA GLY A 328 -28.49 20.86 17.29
C GLY A 328 -29.01 19.45 17.64
N GLU A 329 -28.85 18.48 16.78
CA GLU A 329 -29.27 17.10 17.00
C GLU A 329 -28.09 16.20 17.40
N LYS A 330 -28.34 15.30 18.37
CA LYS A 330 -27.33 14.35 18.88
C LYS A 330 -27.22 13.14 17.96
N VAL A 331 -26.08 12.96 17.31
CA VAL A 331 -25.81 11.92 16.31
C VAL A 331 -24.78 10.92 16.84
N LYS A 332 -25.06 9.62 16.65
CA LYS A 332 -24.14 8.54 17.03
C LYS A 332 -22.90 8.50 16.15
N THR A 333 -21.74 8.27 16.78
CA THR A 333 -20.48 8.08 16.09
C THR A 333 -19.97 6.64 16.24
N SER A 334 -19.26 6.12 15.25
CA SER A 334 -18.64 4.81 15.30
C SER A 334 -17.33 4.77 14.54
N SER A 335 -16.34 4.06 15.09
CA SER A 335 -15.05 3.86 14.44
C SER A 335 -15.10 2.68 13.48
N LEU A 336 -14.51 2.82 12.29
CA LEU A 336 -14.20 1.71 11.39
C LEU A 336 -12.87 1.04 11.75
N SER A 337 -11.93 1.76 12.38
CA SER A 337 -10.70 1.18 12.89
C SER A 337 -10.92 0.55 14.28
N SER A 338 -10.26 -0.57 14.52
CA SER A 338 -10.27 -1.22 15.83
C SER A 338 -9.22 -0.59 16.74
N LEU A 339 -9.66 0.13 17.76
CA LEU A 339 -8.78 0.70 18.79
C LEU A 339 -8.14 -0.38 19.67
N THR A 340 -8.86 -1.45 19.97
CA THR A 340 -8.33 -2.58 20.72
C THR A 340 -7.14 -3.20 20.01
N MET A 341 -7.29 -3.48 18.71
CA MET A 341 -6.20 -4.02 17.90
C MET A 341 -5.06 -3.01 17.70
N ALA A 342 -5.37 -1.72 17.54
CA ALA A 342 -4.34 -0.69 17.42
C ALA A 342 -3.48 -0.59 18.69
N ARG A 343 -4.09 -0.65 19.89
CA ARG A 343 -3.37 -0.70 21.16
C ARG A 343 -2.50 -1.94 21.28
N GLU A 344 -3.05 -3.09 20.93
CA GLU A 344 -2.30 -4.35 20.93
C GLU A 344 -1.09 -4.29 19.99
N ILE A 345 -1.25 -3.80 18.77
CA ILE A 345 -0.15 -3.64 17.81
C ILE A 345 0.91 -2.64 18.32
N ALA A 346 0.50 -1.52 18.92
CA ALA A 346 1.43 -0.55 19.49
C ALA A 346 2.23 -1.14 20.66
N SER A 347 1.58 -1.97 21.48
CA SER A 347 2.23 -2.69 22.59
C SER A 347 3.18 -3.77 22.06
N GLU A 348 2.74 -4.60 21.12
CA GLU A 348 3.57 -5.64 20.52
C GLU A 348 4.82 -5.05 19.87
N LEU A 349 4.67 -3.94 19.12
CA LEU A 349 5.81 -3.24 18.54
C LEU A 349 6.75 -2.66 19.61
N LYS A 350 6.20 -2.15 20.72
CA LYS A 350 6.99 -1.70 21.88
C LYS A 350 7.82 -2.83 22.43
N ASP A 351 7.22 -4.00 22.65
CA ASP A 351 7.88 -5.19 23.19
C ASP A 351 8.99 -5.65 22.22
N TRP A 352 8.73 -5.71 20.92
CA TRP A 352 9.77 -6.06 19.92
C TRP A 352 10.98 -5.13 19.96
N ILE A 353 10.76 -3.81 20.16
CA ILE A 353 11.83 -2.84 20.26
C ILE A 353 12.58 -3.01 21.60
N GLN A 354 11.86 -3.17 22.71
CA GLN A 354 12.45 -3.37 24.05
C GLN A 354 13.35 -4.62 24.12
N ASP A 355 12.91 -5.70 23.44
CA ASP A 355 13.66 -6.96 23.38
C ASP A 355 14.83 -6.92 22.39
N GLY A 356 15.07 -5.78 21.71
CA GLY A 356 16.11 -5.63 20.69
C GLY A 356 15.84 -6.34 19.37
N ASN A 357 14.65 -6.94 19.19
CA ASN A 357 14.25 -7.68 17.99
C ASN A 357 13.87 -6.76 16.83
N PHE A 358 13.61 -5.49 17.10
CA PHE A 358 13.22 -4.49 16.11
C PHE A 358 14.04 -3.22 16.27
N LEU A 359 15.03 -3.03 15.40
CA LEU A 359 15.81 -1.79 15.28
C LEU A 359 15.14 -0.84 14.30
N LEU A 360 15.24 0.46 14.57
CA LEU A 360 14.76 1.50 13.69
C LEU A 360 15.66 1.65 12.47
N THR A 361 15.09 2.10 11.35
CA THR A 361 15.86 2.42 10.14
C THR A 361 15.76 3.91 9.86
N LYS A 362 16.90 4.50 9.48
CA LYS A 362 16.91 5.84 8.93
C LYS A 362 16.32 5.81 7.51
N PRO A 363 15.35 6.65 7.18
CA PRO A 363 14.84 6.73 5.82
C PRO A 363 15.96 7.05 4.83
N VAL A 364 15.99 6.34 3.69
CA VAL A 364 16.90 6.63 2.58
C VAL A 364 16.56 7.97 1.95
N GLU A 365 15.25 8.29 1.90
CA GLU A 365 14.71 9.52 1.32
C GLU A 365 13.44 9.91 2.06
N LEU A 366 13.28 11.19 2.38
CA LEU A 366 12.04 11.74 2.92
C LEU A 366 11.13 12.24 1.79
N PHE A 367 9.81 12.23 2.01
CA PHE A 367 8.81 12.59 1.01
C PHE A 367 8.49 14.09 1.01
N ASN A 368 9.52 14.91 0.76
CA ASN A 368 9.45 16.38 0.85
C ASN A 368 8.95 17.06 -0.42
N GLU A 369 8.90 16.36 -1.56
CA GLU A 369 8.42 16.93 -2.82
C GLU A 369 6.96 17.35 -2.71
N LYS A 370 6.66 18.57 -3.19
CA LYS A 370 5.29 19.07 -3.27
C LYS A 370 4.51 18.27 -4.32
N ARG A 371 3.49 17.56 -3.88
CA ARG A 371 2.62 16.73 -4.73
C ARG A 371 1.15 17.10 -4.57
N SER A 372 0.44 17.12 -5.70
CA SER A 372 -1.01 17.28 -5.76
C SER A 372 -1.64 16.14 -6.56
N VAL A 373 -2.89 15.85 -6.28
CA VAL A 373 -3.67 14.84 -7.02
C VAL A 373 -4.33 15.50 -8.24
N LYS A 374 -4.08 14.93 -9.41
CA LYS A 374 -4.70 15.38 -10.67
C LYS A 374 -6.04 14.67 -10.89
N LYS A 375 -7.03 15.41 -11.38
CA LYS A 375 -8.28 14.82 -11.86
C LYS A 375 -8.06 14.22 -13.25
N LEU A 376 -8.63 13.03 -13.50
CA LEU A 376 -8.64 12.46 -14.84
C LEU A 376 -9.49 13.33 -15.77
N THR A 377 -8.90 13.81 -16.84
CA THR A 377 -9.58 14.60 -17.86
C THR A 377 -9.52 13.88 -19.21
N LYS A 378 -10.62 13.94 -19.98
CA LYS A 378 -10.65 13.38 -21.32
C LYS A 378 -9.82 14.26 -22.27
N LYS A 379 -8.88 13.65 -22.99
CA LYS A 379 -8.20 14.29 -24.12
C LYS A 379 -9.09 14.10 -25.37
N LEU A 380 -9.51 15.18 -26.01
CA LEU A 380 -10.43 15.11 -27.16
C LEU A 380 -9.73 14.81 -28.48
N GLU A 381 -8.45 15.15 -28.59
CA GLU A 381 -7.66 14.89 -29.80
C GLU A 381 -6.64 13.79 -29.56
N LYS A 382 -6.57 12.85 -30.53
CA LYS A 382 -5.55 11.80 -30.53
C LYS A 382 -4.23 12.44 -30.96
N SER A 383 -3.17 12.32 -30.17
CA SER A 383 -1.82 12.62 -30.66
C SER A 383 -1.49 11.63 -31.77
N GLU A 384 -0.85 12.11 -32.84
CA GLU A 384 -0.32 11.26 -33.89
C GLU A 384 0.84 10.41 -33.33
N TYR A 385 0.51 9.37 -32.57
CA TYR A 385 1.45 8.30 -32.29
C TYR A 385 1.18 7.17 -33.27
N SER A 386 2.04 7.02 -34.24
CA SER A 386 2.08 5.81 -35.04
C SER A 386 2.75 4.70 -34.23
N THR A 387 2.01 3.65 -33.92
CA THR A 387 2.55 2.42 -33.29
C THR A 387 3.03 1.39 -34.32
N LYS A 388 3.21 1.79 -35.57
CA LYS A 388 3.51 0.88 -36.67
C LYS A 388 4.80 1.26 -37.35
N THR A 389 5.94 0.92 -36.76
CA THR A 389 7.17 0.75 -37.51
C THR A 389 7.92 -0.44 -36.94
N SER A 390 8.50 -1.25 -37.80
CA SER A 390 9.42 -2.33 -37.43
C SER A 390 10.61 -1.83 -36.59
N GLU A 391 10.96 -0.54 -36.72
CA GLU A 391 11.93 0.15 -35.86
C GLU A 391 11.54 0.15 -34.36
N LEU A 392 10.24 0.20 -34.06
CA LEU A 392 9.75 0.12 -32.67
C LEU A 392 9.83 -1.29 -32.06
N LEU A 393 10.03 -2.32 -32.88
CA LEU A 393 10.18 -3.70 -32.42
C LEU A 393 11.65 -4.02 -32.13
N CYS A 394 12.58 -3.26 -32.67
CA CYS A 394 14.01 -3.43 -32.45
C CYS A 394 14.39 -3.00 -31.01
N VAL A 395 14.99 -3.90 -30.25
CA VAL A 395 15.50 -3.63 -28.89
C VAL A 395 16.95 -3.18 -28.86
N ASN A 396 17.53 -2.89 -30.02
CA ASN A 396 18.91 -2.38 -30.22
C ASN A 396 19.97 -3.27 -29.54
N CYS A 397 19.77 -4.59 -29.51
CA CYS A 397 20.71 -5.53 -28.87
C CYS A 397 22.02 -5.71 -29.62
N GLY A 398 22.12 -5.27 -30.93
CA GLY A 398 23.31 -5.33 -31.74
C GLY A 398 23.67 -6.72 -32.29
N ALA A 399 22.91 -7.78 -31.97
CA ALA A 399 23.25 -9.15 -32.42
C ALA A 399 23.40 -9.28 -33.96
N CYS A 400 22.50 -8.65 -34.69
CA CYS A 400 22.55 -8.65 -36.14
C CYS A 400 23.79 -7.96 -36.72
N ILE A 401 24.28 -6.90 -36.08
CA ILE A 401 25.48 -6.16 -36.50
C ILE A 401 26.73 -7.01 -36.28
N SER A 402 26.82 -7.62 -35.08
CA SER A 402 27.97 -8.46 -34.72
C SER A 402 28.16 -9.68 -35.64
N LEU A 403 27.08 -10.17 -36.24
CA LEU A 403 27.07 -11.33 -37.15
C LEU A 403 27.18 -10.96 -38.65
N CYS A 404 27.08 -9.67 -38.95
CA CYS A 404 27.17 -9.20 -40.35
C CYS A 404 28.61 -9.16 -40.84
N GLY A 405 29.07 -10.26 -41.44
CA GLY A 405 30.43 -10.37 -42.01
C GLY A 405 30.74 -9.46 -43.20
N SER A 406 29.74 -8.79 -43.76
CA SER A 406 29.88 -7.83 -44.87
C SER A 406 29.78 -6.38 -44.42
N ASP A 407 29.67 -6.09 -43.11
CA ASP A 407 29.50 -4.75 -42.54
C ASP A 407 28.33 -3.95 -43.17
N ALA A 408 27.29 -4.66 -43.62
CA ALA A 408 26.10 -4.06 -44.22
C ALA A 408 25.17 -3.42 -43.17
N LEU A 409 25.37 -3.70 -41.89
CA LEU A 409 24.52 -3.21 -40.80
C LEU A 409 25.33 -2.33 -39.87
N THR A 410 24.80 -1.16 -39.54
CA THR A 410 25.43 -0.21 -38.61
C THR A 410 24.42 0.32 -37.61
N PHE A 411 24.90 0.76 -36.45
CA PHE A 411 24.10 1.46 -35.45
C PHE A 411 24.89 2.66 -34.94
N VAL A 412 24.54 3.85 -35.45
CA VAL A 412 25.26 5.08 -35.13
C VAL A 412 24.25 6.11 -34.60
N ASP A 413 24.58 6.78 -33.51
CA ASP A 413 23.74 7.81 -32.86
C ASP A 413 22.27 7.39 -32.61
N GLY A 414 22.09 6.14 -32.20
CA GLY A 414 20.75 5.61 -31.92
C GLY A 414 19.94 5.26 -33.16
N LYS A 415 20.52 5.31 -34.32
CA LYS A 415 19.87 4.98 -35.59
C LYS A 415 20.49 3.74 -36.23
N PHE A 416 19.61 2.88 -36.69
CA PHE A 416 19.97 1.69 -37.44
C PHE A 416 20.22 2.07 -38.89
N GLY A 417 21.36 1.67 -39.44
CA GLY A 417 21.75 1.86 -40.85
C GLY A 417 21.85 0.52 -41.58
N PHE A 418 21.36 0.47 -42.81
CA PHE A 418 21.46 -0.69 -43.68
C PHE A 418 22.04 -0.27 -45.02
N ASP A 419 23.18 -0.90 -45.38
CA ASP A 419 23.84 -0.72 -46.70
C ASP A 419 23.50 -1.90 -47.58
N LYS A 420 22.60 -1.65 -48.53
CA LYS A 420 22.09 -2.67 -49.46
C LYS A 420 23.17 -3.22 -50.41
N GLU A 421 24.16 -2.40 -50.76
CA GLU A 421 25.22 -2.79 -51.67
C GLU A 421 26.22 -3.76 -51.05
N LYS A 422 26.40 -3.67 -49.74
CA LYS A 422 27.23 -4.58 -48.94
C LYS A 422 26.53 -5.86 -48.54
N CYS A 423 25.21 -5.90 -48.61
CA CYS A 423 24.44 -7.03 -48.13
C CYS A 423 24.56 -8.25 -49.04
N THR A 424 25.02 -9.36 -48.49
CA THR A 424 25.13 -10.65 -49.21
C THR A 424 23.87 -11.52 -49.13
N LEU A 425 22.80 -11.04 -48.51
CA LEU A 425 21.54 -11.77 -48.30
C LEU A 425 21.71 -13.12 -47.58
N CYS A 426 22.70 -13.24 -46.71
CA CYS A 426 23.01 -14.50 -46.00
C CYS A 426 22.00 -14.90 -44.93
N GLY A 427 21.09 -14.01 -44.49
CA GLY A 427 20.03 -14.32 -43.53
C GLY A 427 20.45 -14.32 -42.03
N LEU A 428 21.75 -14.30 -41.73
CA LEU A 428 22.26 -14.42 -40.35
C LEU A 428 21.70 -13.37 -39.38
N CYS A 429 21.42 -12.17 -39.86
CA CYS A 429 20.83 -11.11 -39.06
C CYS A 429 19.38 -11.41 -38.63
N SER A 430 18.60 -12.04 -39.51
CA SER A 430 17.24 -12.49 -39.19
C SER A 430 17.25 -13.65 -38.20
N ASP A 431 18.12 -14.62 -38.43
CA ASP A 431 18.24 -15.80 -37.53
C ASP A 431 18.71 -15.45 -36.12
N ALA A 432 19.56 -14.42 -36.02
CA ALA A 432 20.09 -13.95 -34.74
C ALA A 432 19.17 -12.99 -34.01
N CYS A 433 18.13 -12.47 -34.64
CA CYS A 433 17.28 -11.44 -34.04
C CYS A 433 16.37 -12.04 -32.93
N PRO A 434 16.58 -11.69 -31.62
CA PRO A 434 15.82 -12.26 -30.52
C PRO A 434 14.35 -11.83 -30.52
N VAL A 435 14.01 -10.75 -31.23
CA VAL A 435 12.65 -10.20 -31.29
C VAL A 435 11.99 -10.42 -32.67
N GLY A 436 12.65 -11.15 -33.55
CA GLY A 436 12.11 -11.54 -34.85
C GLY A 436 11.87 -10.35 -35.82
N VAL A 437 12.65 -9.27 -35.71
CA VAL A 437 12.63 -8.19 -36.68
C VAL A 437 13.27 -8.70 -37.97
N THR A 438 12.52 -8.66 -39.07
CA THR A 438 13.03 -9.09 -40.40
C THR A 438 14.02 -8.03 -40.92
N LEU A 439 15.27 -8.44 -41.10
CA LEU A 439 16.33 -7.62 -41.69
C LEU A 439 16.95 -8.43 -42.83
N PRO A 440 17.27 -7.80 -43.96
CA PRO A 440 16.89 -6.46 -44.35
C PRO A 440 15.39 -6.31 -44.59
N PRO A 441 14.78 -5.12 -44.32
CA PRO A 441 13.40 -4.86 -44.70
C PRO A 441 13.30 -4.96 -46.21
N ASP A 442 12.56 -5.93 -46.70
CA ASP A 442 12.20 -6.17 -48.08
C ASP A 442 13.37 -5.94 -49.10
N ALA A 443 14.19 -6.98 -49.22
CA ALA A 443 15.09 -7.06 -50.39
C ALA A 443 14.31 -7.37 -51.66
#